data_56f0c44968eccf9469bd1f4d1eef146b
#
_entry.id   56f0c44968eccf9469bd1f4d1eef146b
#
_cell.length_a   1.000
_cell.length_b   1.000
_cell.length_c   1.000
_cell.angle_alpha   90.00
_cell.angle_beta   90.00
_cell.angle_gamma   90.00
#
_symmetry.space_group_name_H-M   'P 1'
#
loop_
_entity.id
_entity.type
_entity.pdbx_description
1 polymer ?
#
loop_
_entity_poly.entity_id
_entity_poly.type
_entity_poly.pdbx_seq_one_letter_code
_entity_poly.pdbx_strand_id
1 'polypeptide(L)'
;QYKEGMMDQVDRVIYDLKNNPFSRRIMTNIYVHADLHEMNLYPCAYSMTFNVTHQPGDEKLTLNAILNQRSQDVLAANNWNVCQYAVLMHMLAQVCDMKVGELVHVIADAHIYDRHVPIIRELIKREQHPAPKFTLNPDVKDFYQFTTKDITIEDYVTGSQIKNIPIAV
;
A
#
# COMPACT_ATOMS: atom_id res chain seq x y z
N GLN A 1 9.89 -24.92 -3.92
CA GLN A 1 9.31 -25.23 -5.23
C GLN A 1 7.81 -24.96 -5.18
N TYR A 2 7.28 -24.16 -6.16
CA TYR A 2 5.85 -23.86 -6.20
C TYR A 2 5.06 -25.13 -6.45
N LYS A 3 3.99 -25.29 -5.69
CA LYS A 3 3.00 -26.32 -6.00
C LYS A 3 2.12 -25.83 -7.16
N GLU A 4 1.78 -26.71 -8.06
CA GLU A 4 0.73 -26.49 -9.05
C GLU A 4 -0.54 -26.01 -8.34
N GLY A 5 -1.12 -24.91 -8.80
CA GLY A 5 -2.27 -24.28 -8.14
C GLY A 5 -1.96 -23.07 -7.22
N MET A 6 -0.71 -22.80 -6.88
CA MET A 6 -0.31 -21.54 -6.20
C MET A 6 -0.09 -20.44 -7.25
N MET A 7 -1.16 -20.05 -7.94
CA MET A 7 -1.10 -19.05 -9.01
C MET A 7 -1.38 -17.63 -8.51
N ASP A 8 -2.00 -17.46 -7.34
CA ASP A 8 -2.26 -16.16 -6.75
C ASP A 8 -0.96 -15.53 -6.23
N GLN A 9 -0.73 -14.27 -6.59
CA GLN A 9 0.48 -13.54 -6.19
C GLN A 9 0.54 -13.31 -4.67
N VAL A 10 -0.60 -13.11 -4.02
CA VAL A 10 -0.67 -12.89 -2.57
C VAL A 10 -0.35 -14.17 -1.82
N ASP A 11 -0.91 -15.30 -2.24
CA ASP A 11 -0.56 -16.62 -1.69
C ASP A 11 0.93 -16.89 -1.79
N ARG A 12 1.54 -16.50 -2.91
CA ARG A 12 2.98 -16.64 -3.11
C ARG A 12 3.78 -15.78 -2.15
N VAL A 13 3.40 -14.52 -1.99
CA VAL A 13 4.05 -13.60 -1.05
C VAL A 13 3.95 -14.15 0.37
N ILE A 14 2.77 -14.57 0.80
CA ILE A 14 2.57 -15.14 2.14
C ILE A 14 3.40 -16.41 2.35
N TYR A 15 3.43 -17.30 1.36
CA TYR A 15 4.24 -18.51 1.41
C TYR A 15 5.74 -18.19 1.58
N ASP A 16 6.26 -17.28 0.75
CA ASP A 16 7.68 -16.91 0.80
C ASP A 16 8.03 -16.17 2.11
N LEU A 17 7.18 -15.24 2.58
CA LEU A 17 7.38 -14.54 3.85
C LEU A 17 7.44 -15.52 5.03
N LYS A 18 6.61 -16.57 5.04
CA LYS A 18 6.59 -17.57 6.12
C LYS A 18 7.74 -18.59 6.04
N ASN A 19 8.17 -18.97 4.84
CA ASN A 19 9.10 -20.08 4.65
C ASN A 19 10.51 -19.67 4.23
N ASN A 20 10.66 -18.49 3.61
CA ASN A 20 11.94 -17.95 3.15
C ASN A 20 11.94 -16.42 3.20
N PRO A 21 11.78 -15.81 4.39
CA PRO A 21 11.53 -14.39 4.56
C PRO A 21 12.64 -13.48 3.99
N PHE A 22 13.88 -13.95 3.94
CA PHE A 22 15.01 -13.20 3.39
C PHE A 22 15.21 -13.39 1.88
N SER A 23 14.24 -13.99 1.18
CA SER A 23 14.26 -14.11 -0.27
C SER A 23 14.18 -12.73 -0.92
N ARG A 24 14.97 -12.52 -1.97
CA ARG A 24 14.98 -11.30 -2.79
C ARG A 24 13.99 -11.38 -3.96
N ARG A 25 13.05 -12.33 -3.92
CA ARG A 25 12.09 -12.64 -4.99
C ARG A 25 10.65 -12.42 -4.57
N ILE A 26 10.42 -11.82 -3.39
CA ILE A 26 9.10 -11.61 -2.84
C ILE A 26 8.55 -10.32 -3.40
N MET A 27 7.62 -10.42 -4.35
CA MET A 27 7.03 -9.25 -4.99
C MET A 27 5.67 -9.57 -5.62
N THR A 28 4.90 -8.50 -5.84
CA THR A 28 3.68 -8.53 -6.66
C THR A 28 3.83 -7.59 -7.85
N ASN A 29 3.15 -7.89 -8.95
CA ASN A 29 3.09 -7.05 -10.13
C ASN A 29 1.72 -7.16 -10.78
N ILE A 30 1.04 -6.01 -10.96
CA ILE A 30 -0.27 -5.95 -11.60
C ILE A 30 -0.23 -5.31 -13.00
N TYR A 31 0.96 -4.92 -13.48
CA TYR A 31 1.14 -4.41 -14.84
C TYR A 31 1.45 -5.56 -15.78
N VAL A 32 0.39 -6.22 -16.25
CA VAL A 32 0.46 -7.38 -17.14
C VAL A 32 0.25 -6.90 -18.57
N HIS A 33 1.32 -6.86 -19.37
CA HIS A 33 1.28 -6.32 -20.75
C HIS A 33 0.25 -7.02 -21.64
N ALA A 34 0.03 -8.31 -21.43
CA ALA A 34 -0.95 -9.09 -22.20
C ALA A 34 -2.39 -8.62 -21.99
N ASP A 35 -2.68 -8.05 -20.82
CA ASP A 35 -4.05 -7.68 -20.39
C ASP A 35 -4.33 -6.18 -20.56
N LEU A 36 -3.33 -5.37 -20.91
CA LEU A 36 -3.49 -3.90 -20.99
C LEU A 36 -4.56 -3.47 -22.00
N HIS A 37 -4.75 -4.23 -23.07
CA HIS A 37 -5.75 -3.93 -24.09
C HIS A 37 -7.20 -4.03 -23.60
N GLU A 38 -7.44 -4.70 -22.47
CA GLU A 38 -8.75 -4.82 -21.81
C GLU A 38 -8.99 -3.72 -20.76
N MET A 39 -7.98 -2.89 -20.46
CA MET A 39 -8.03 -1.90 -19.41
C MET A 39 -8.34 -0.50 -19.96
N ASN A 40 -9.32 0.19 -19.36
CA ASN A 40 -9.57 1.60 -19.65
C ASN A 40 -8.46 2.51 -19.09
N LEU A 41 -7.85 2.12 -17.98
CA LEU A 41 -6.75 2.82 -17.32
C LEU A 41 -5.69 1.81 -16.86
N TYR A 42 -4.47 2.00 -17.31
CA TYR A 42 -3.37 1.13 -16.91
C TYR A 42 -2.97 1.35 -15.45
N PRO A 43 -2.55 0.31 -14.72
CA PRO A 43 -2.16 0.42 -13.32
C PRO A 43 -1.10 1.51 -13.11
N CYS A 44 -1.37 2.48 -12.22
CA CYS A 44 -0.42 3.52 -11.84
C CYS A 44 0.60 2.99 -10.83
N ALA A 45 0.14 2.52 -9.68
CA ALA A 45 0.92 1.72 -8.75
C ALA A 45 0.94 0.28 -9.30
N TYR A 46 2.09 -0.23 -9.65
CA TYR A 46 2.15 -1.45 -10.48
C TYR A 46 2.92 -2.60 -9.86
N SER A 47 3.86 -2.35 -8.97
CA SER A 47 4.59 -3.43 -8.30
C SER A 47 4.93 -3.09 -6.87
N MET A 48 4.96 -4.12 -6.03
CA MET A 48 5.38 -4.02 -4.64
C MET A 48 6.42 -5.11 -4.38
N THR A 49 7.61 -4.69 -3.95
CA THR A 49 8.70 -5.59 -3.58
C THR A 49 8.84 -5.59 -2.07
N PHE A 50 8.92 -6.78 -1.48
CA PHE A 50 9.02 -6.95 -0.04
C PHE A 50 10.45 -7.27 0.38
N ASN A 51 10.84 -6.72 1.52
CA ASN A 51 12.12 -6.98 2.17
C ASN A 51 11.89 -7.21 3.67
N VAL A 52 12.57 -8.19 4.22
CA VAL A 52 12.47 -8.51 5.64
C VAL A 52 13.79 -8.21 6.31
N THR A 53 13.72 -7.51 7.43
CA THR A 53 14.87 -7.19 8.29
C THR A 53 14.69 -7.79 9.68
N HIS A 54 15.82 -7.99 10.36
CA HIS A 54 15.86 -8.45 11.75
C HIS A 54 16.98 -7.71 12.46
N GLN A 55 16.65 -7.04 13.56
CA GLN A 55 17.64 -6.36 14.40
C GLN A 55 18.01 -7.26 15.58
N PRO A 56 19.27 -7.24 16.05
CA PRO A 56 19.65 -7.95 17.25
C PRO A 56 18.77 -7.58 18.45
N GLY A 57 18.19 -8.58 19.09
CA GLY A 57 17.28 -8.39 20.22
C GLY A 57 15.80 -8.27 19.86
N ASP A 58 15.46 -8.22 18.58
CA ASP A 58 14.05 -8.26 18.14
C ASP A 58 13.48 -9.69 18.30
N GLU A 59 12.26 -9.77 18.86
CA GLU A 59 11.54 -11.06 18.95
C GLU A 59 10.93 -11.47 17.60
N LYS A 60 10.64 -10.52 16.73
CA LYS A 60 9.97 -10.76 15.45
C LYS A 60 10.72 -10.09 14.30
N LEU A 61 10.60 -10.70 13.13
CA LEU A 61 11.04 -10.11 11.88
C LEU A 61 10.22 -8.85 11.54
N THR A 62 10.81 -7.93 10.79
CA THR A 62 10.17 -6.70 10.34
C THR A 62 9.98 -6.75 8.83
N LEU A 63 8.72 -6.59 8.39
CA LEU A 63 8.35 -6.52 6.98
C LEU A 63 8.46 -5.07 6.49
N ASN A 64 9.27 -4.85 5.46
CA ASN A 64 9.38 -3.58 4.73
C ASN A 64 8.93 -3.80 3.29
N ALA A 65 8.58 -2.71 2.59
CA ALA A 65 8.20 -2.79 1.19
C ALA A 65 8.61 -1.56 0.39
N ILE A 66 8.80 -1.76 -0.92
CA ILE A 66 8.94 -0.69 -1.91
C ILE A 66 7.75 -0.78 -2.85
N LEU A 67 6.97 0.30 -2.91
CA LEU A 67 5.91 0.48 -3.89
C LEU A 67 6.46 1.25 -5.09
N ASN A 68 6.37 0.68 -6.29
CA ASN A 68 6.71 1.36 -7.52
C ASN A 68 5.45 1.86 -8.22
N GLN A 69 5.43 3.14 -8.54
CA GLN A 69 4.32 3.81 -9.22
C GLN A 69 4.83 4.61 -10.41
N ARG A 70 4.21 4.43 -11.58
CA ARG A 70 4.61 5.12 -12.81
C ARG A 70 4.06 6.54 -12.93
N SER A 71 2.91 6.80 -12.31
CA SER A 71 2.19 8.07 -12.46
C SER A 71 1.34 8.34 -11.22
N GLN A 72 1.38 9.57 -10.72
CA GLN A 72 0.68 9.98 -9.50
C GLN A 72 0.06 11.36 -9.65
N ASP A 73 -1.27 11.43 -9.72
CA ASP A 73 -2.01 12.66 -9.43
C ASP A 73 -1.93 12.93 -7.91
N VAL A 74 -1.14 13.94 -7.56
CA VAL A 74 -0.85 14.23 -6.14
C VAL A 74 -2.10 14.65 -5.37
N LEU A 75 -3.01 15.39 -6.00
CA LEU A 75 -4.23 15.83 -5.31
C LEU A 75 -5.24 14.69 -5.16
N ALA A 76 -5.56 14.02 -6.27
CA ALA A 76 -6.70 13.11 -6.30
C ALA A 76 -6.40 11.69 -5.84
N ALA A 77 -5.16 11.19 -6.04
CA ALA A 77 -4.87 9.77 -5.89
C ALA A 77 -3.76 9.42 -4.89
N ASN A 78 -2.89 10.37 -4.51
CA ASN A 78 -1.72 10.05 -3.67
C ASN A 78 -2.11 9.36 -2.36
N ASN A 79 -3.02 9.93 -1.61
CA ASN A 79 -3.43 9.39 -0.31
C ASN A 79 -4.09 8.01 -0.44
N TRP A 80 -4.87 7.78 -1.48
CA TRP A 80 -5.51 6.50 -1.75
C TRP A 80 -4.48 5.40 -2.00
N ASN A 81 -3.50 5.66 -2.88
CA ASN A 81 -2.48 4.67 -3.20
C ASN A 81 -1.62 4.34 -1.97
N VAL A 82 -1.13 5.34 -1.26
CA VAL A 82 -0.29 5.11 -0.07
C VAL A 82 -1.05 4.33 1.00
N CYS A 83 -2.29 4.73 1.33
CA CYS A 83 -3.09 4.04 2.35
C CYS A 83 -3.40 2.61 1.93
N GLN A 84 -3.77 2.36 0.67
CA GLN A 84 -4.06 1.02 0.16
C GLN A 84 -2.89 0.06 0.40
N TYR A 85 -1.70 0.45 0.01
CA TYR A 85 -0.52 -0.41 0.12
C TYR A 85 0.04 -0.48 1.54
N ALA A 86 -0.14 0.57 2.35
CA ALA A 86 0.16 0.50 3.78
C ALA A 86 -0.74 -0.52 4.49
N VAL A 87 -2.06 -0.50 4.23
CA VAL A 87 -3.00 -1.49 4.76
C VAL A 87 -2.62 -2.91 4.32
N LEU A 88 -2.32 -3.10 3.03
CA LEU A 88 -1.86 -4.40 2.51
C LEU A 88 -0.63 -4.89 3.27
N MET A 89 0.35 -4.02 3.52
CA MET A 89 1.55 -4.37 4.27
C MET A 89 1.24 -4.77 5.72
N HIS A 90 0.31 -4.07 6.39
CA HIS A 90 -0.16 -4.44 7.73
C HIS A 90 -0.84 -5.80 7.74
N MET A 91 -1.71 -6.09 6.77
CA MET A 91 -2.38 -7.39 6.66
C MET A 91 -1.37 -8.52 6.46
N LEU A 92 -0.41 -8.35 5.54
CA LEU A 92 0.64 -9.34 5.30
C LEU A 92 1.53 -9.57 6.52
N ALA A 93 1.94 -8.49 7.19
CA ALA A 93 2.75 -8.58 8.40
C ALA A 93 2.01 -9.36 9.50
N GLN A 94 0.73 -9.09 9.72
CA GLN A 94 -0.08 -9.79 10.73
C GLN A 94 -0.21 -11.28 10.44
N VAL A 95 -0.56 -11.68 9.22
CA VAL A 95 -0.74 -13.10 8.88
C VAL A 95 0.57 -13.88 8.81
N CYS A 96 1.69 -13.16 8.68
CA CYS A 96 3.04 -13.74 8.70
C CYS A 96 3.75 -13.63 10.06
N ASP A 97 3.07 -13.10 11.09
CA ASP A 97 3.60 -12.87 12.44
C ASP A 97 4.86 -11.99 12.46
N MET A 98 4.84 -10.89 11.70
CA MET A 98 5.93 -9.92 11.57
C MET A 98 5.53 -8.56 12.13
N LYS A 99 6.52 -7.74 12.48
CA LYS A 99 6.34 -6.30 12.70
C LYS A 99 6.20 -5.58 11.36
N VAL A 100 5.38 -4.52 11.32
CA VAL A 100 5.32 -3.61 10.18
C VAL A 100 6.50 -2.65 10.25
N GLY A 101 7.26 -2.56 9.17
CA GLY A 101 8.39 -1.64 9.01
C GLY A 101 8.06 -0.47 8.11
N GLU A 102 8.93 -0.18 7.16
CA GLU A 102 8.86 0.98 6.27
C GLU A 102 8.19 0.63 4.93
N LEU A 103 7.36 1.54 4.43
CA LEU A 103 6.86 1.56 3.06
C LEU A 103 7.56 2.69 2.30
N VAL A 104 8.46 2.35 1.39
CA VAL A 104 9.10 3.30 0.49
C VAL A 104 8.24 3.43 -0.78
N HIS A 105 7.75 4.63 -1.07
CA HIS A 105 6.93 4.89 -2.25
C HIS A 105 7.75 5.59 -3.32
N VAL A 106 8.06 4.90 -4.41
CA VAL A 106 8.83 5.41 -5.55
C VAL A 106 7.87 5.80 -6.67
N ILE A 107 7.89 7.06 -7.04
CA ILE A 107 6.99 7.62 -8.06
C ILE A 107 7.84 8.16 -9.22
N ALA A 108 7.61 7.66 -10.44
CA ALA A 108 8.34 8.12 -11.62
C ALA A 108 7.84 9.49 -12.10
N ASP A 109 6.53 9.71 -12.10
CA ASP A 109 5.90 10.98 -12.49
C ASP A 109 4.89 11.39 -11.42
N ALA A 110 5.30 12.29 -10.53
CA ALA A 110 4.44 12.95 -9.56
C ALA A 110 4.02 14.31 -10.12
N HIS A 111 2.72 14.50 -10.39
CA HIS A 111 2.20 15.69 -11.04
C HIS A 111 1.01 16.30 -10.33
N ILE A 112 0.86 17.62 -10.57
CA ILE A 112 -0.31 18.41 -10.15
C ILE A 112 -0.85 19.06 -11.43
N TYR A 113 -2.10 18.78 -11.76
CA TYR A 113 -2.76 19.44 -12.90
C TYR A 113 -2.94 20.93 -12.64
N ASP A 114 -2.85 21.77 -13.67
CA ASP A 114 -2.96 23.23 -13.55
C ASP A 114 -4.22 23.65 -12.79
N ARG A 115 -5.36 23.03 -13.08
CA ARG A 115 -6.64 23.29 -12.40
C ARG A 115 -6.67 22.86 -10.92
N HIS A 116 -5.73 22.05 -10.49
CA HIS A 116 -5.58 21.62 -9.10
C HIS A 116 -4.62 22.51 -8.29
N VAL A 117 -3.77 23.30 -8.93
CA VAL A 117 -2.80 24.16 -8.27
C VAL A 117 -3.40 25.08 -7.19
N PRO A 118 -4.53 25.78 -7.43
CA PRO A 118 -5.17 26.60 -6.38
C PRO A 118 -5.57 25.78 -5.15
N ILE A 119 -6.07 24.56 -5.37
CA ILE A 119 -6.52 23.65 -4.30
C ILE A 119 -5.34 23.18 -3.48
N ILE A 120 -4.24 22.78 -4.12
CA ILE A 120 -3.01 22.37 -3.43
C ILE A 120 -2.44 23.53 -2.62
N ARG A 121 -2.45 24.76 -3.15
CA ARG A 121 -1.98 25.97 -2.41
C ARG A 121 -2.82 26.24 -1.16
N GLU A 122 -4.10 25.88 -1.15
CA GLU A 122 -4.95 25.92 0.03
C GLU A 122 -4.59 24.81 1.02
N LEU A 123 -4.49 23.56 0.51
CA LEU A 123 -4.21 22.39 1.35
C LEU A 123 -2.89 22.48 2.14
N ILE A 124 -1.82 22.95 1.50
CA ILE A 124 -0.51 23.07 2.18
C ILE A 124 -0.47 24.13 3.28
N LYS A 125 -1.49 25.00 3.37
CA LYS A 125 -1.63 26.02 4.43
C LYS A 125 -2.46 25.53 5.61
N ARG A 126 -3.15 24.40 5.47
CA ARG A 126 -3.99 23.85 6.52
C ARG A 126 -3.13 23.31 7.68
N GLU A 127 -3.69 23.38 8.86
CA GLU A 127 -3.09 22.76 10.02
C GLU A 127 -2.92 21.25 9.79
N GLN A 128 -1.76 20.74 10.15
CA GLN A 128 -1.48 19.30 10.12
C GLN A 128 -1.83 18.69 11.47
N HIS A 129 -2.62 17.64 11.46
CA HIS A 129 -3.00 16.90 12.65
C HIS A 129 -2.07 15.72 12.90
N PRO A 130 -1.98 15.21 14.14
CA PRO A 130 -1.27 13.97 14.41
C PRO A 130 -1.79 12.81 13.55
N ALA A 131 -0.91 11.87 13.22
CA ALA A 131 -1.32 10.67 12.51
C ALA A 131 -2.31 9.86 13.37
N PRO A 132 -3.40 9.33 12.76
CA PRO A 132 -4.32 8.48 13.47
C PRO A 132 -3.68 7.15 13.83
N LYS A 133 -4.23 6.47 14.82
CA LYS A 133 -3.84 5.12 15.17
C LYS A 133 -4.61 4.12 14.31
N PHE A 134 -3.87 3.35 13.53
CA PHE A 134 -4.40 2.27 12.71
C PHE A 134 -4.20 0.92 13.40
N THR A 135 -5.24 0.10 13.48
CA THR A 135 -5.17 -1.26 14.01
C THR A 135 -5.99 -2.22 13.18
N LEU A 136 -5.53 -3.46 13.10
CA LEU A 136 -6.28 -4.59 12.56
C LEU A 136 -6.79 -5.48 13.69
N ASN A 137 -7.93 -6.14 13.47
CA ASN A 137 -8.43 -7.17 14.38
C ASN A 137 -7.38 -8.28 14.53
N PRO A 138 -6.80 -8.47 15.74
CA PRO A 138 -5.71 -9.42 15.95
C PRO A 138 -6.14 -10.89 15.81
N ASP A 139 -7.44 -11.19 15.83
CA ASP A 139 -7.96 -12.55 15.72
C ASP A 139 -7.95 -13.07 14.26
N VAL A 140 -7.87 -12.18 13.27
CA VAL A 140 -7.80 -12.58 11.86
C VAL A 140 -6.39 -13.09 11.55
N LYS A 141 -6.30 -14.38 11.18
CA LYS A 141 -5.04 -15.09 10.87
C LYS A 141 -4.92 -15.53 9.41
N ASP A 142 -5.99 -15.42 8.65
CA ASP A 142 -6.04 -15.74 7.22
C ASP A 142 -6.25 -14.43 6.44
N PHE A 143 -5.40 -14.20 5.45
CA PHE A 143 -5.43 -12.97 4.64
C PHE A 143 -6.81 -12.72 3.99
N TYR A 144 -7.46 -13.77 3.51
CA TYR A 144 -8.74 -13.66 2.80
C TYR A 144 -9.96 -13.51 3.71
N GLN A 145 -9.76 -13.57 5.03
CA GLN A 145 -10.83 -13.35 6.01
C GLN A 145 -10.94 -11.88 6.44
N PHE A 146 -9.99 -11.03 6.09
CA PHE A 146 -10.09 -9.60 6.40
C PHE A 146 -11.30 -8.96 5.72
N THR A 147 -12.02 -8.17 6.49
CA THR A 147 -13.13 -7.33 6.03
C THR A 147 -12.91 -5.90 6.50
N THR A 148 -13.72 -4.97 6.01
CA THR A 148 -13.67 -3.57 6.48
C THR A 148 -14.00 -3.41 7.96
N LYS A 149 -14.65 -4.41 8.60
CA LYS A 149 -14.96 -4.41 10.03
C LYS A 149 -13.74 -4.75 10.90
N ASP A 150 -12.70 -5.31 10.31
CA ASP A 150 -11.47 -5.69 11.00
C ASP A 150 -10.43 -4.56 11.03
N ILE A 151 -10.79 -3.39 10.47
CA ILE A 151 -9.95 -2.19 10.41
C ILE A 151 -10.52 -1.16 11.39
N THR A 152 -9.67 -0.65 12.27
CA THR A 152 -10.02 0.46 13.18
C THR A 152 -9.04 1.61 12.97
N ILE A 153 -9.58 2.83 12.89
CA ILE A 153 -8.80 4.07 12.82
C ILE A 153 -9.29 4.95 13.97
N GLU A 154 -8.40 5.19 14.94
CA GLU A 154 -8.69 6.02 16.12
C GLU A 154 -8.02 7.38 15.96
N ASP A 155 -8.61 8.41 16.57
CA ASP A 155 -8.09 9.78 16.61
C ASP A 155 -7.86 10.42 15.21
N TYR A 156 -8.69 10.03 14.25
CA TYR A 156 -8.63 10.59 12.90
C TYR A 156 -9.29 11.97 12.86
N VAL A 157 -8.46 13.02 12.91
CA VAL A 157 -8.90 14.42 12.82
C VAL A 157 -8.64 14.94 11.40
N THR A 158 -9.66 15.56 10.79
CA THR A 158 -9.54 16.14 9.44
C THR A 158 -10.07 17.56 9.40
N GLY A 159 -9.54 18.36 8.48
CA GLY A 159 -10.16 19.62 8.07
C GLY A 159 -11.44 19.39 7.22
N SER A 160 -12.08 20.49 6.83
CA SER A 160 -13.24 20.42 5.94
C SER A 160 -12.89 19.80 4.59
N GLN A 161 -13.78 18.92 4.11
CA GLN A 161 -13.61 18.29 2.79
C GLN A 161 -13.67 19.35 1.66
N ILE A 162 -12.73 19.28 0.74
CA ILE A 162 -12.80 20.03 -0.51
C ILE A 162 -13.74 19.28 -1.46
N LYS A 163 -14.78 19.99 -1.91
CA LYS A 163 -15.79 19.43 -2.82
C LYS A 163 -15.58 19.96 -4.23
N ASN A 164 -16.19 19.28 -5.21
CA ASN A 164 -16.20 19.70 -6.63
C ASN A 164 -14.79 19.87 -7.21
N ILE A 165 -13.86 18.98 -6.84
CA ILE A 165 -12.54 18.96 -7.47
C ILE A 165 -12.72 18.69 -8.97
N PRO A 166 -12.22 19.57 -9.86
CA PRO A 166 -12.39 19.39 -11.29
C PRO A 166 -11.63 18.14 -11.78
N ILE A 167 -12.30 17.34 -12.60
CA ILE A 167 -11.65 16.20 -13.25
C ILE A 167 -10.61 16.75 -14.22
N ALA A 168 -9.39 16.26 -14.08
CA ALA A 168 -8.30 16.54 -15.01
C ALA A 168 -8.16 15.36 -15.99
N VAL A 169 -8.08 15.69 -17.27
CA VAL A 169 -7.91 14.76 -18.41
C VAL A 169 -6.72 15.23 -19.20
#